data_c2a97e39d6761e7e8366f3d835ace853
#
_entry.id   c2a97e39d6761e7e8366f3d835ace853
#
_cell.length_a   1.000
_cell.length_b   1.000
_cell.length_c   1.000
_cell.angle_alpha   90.00
_cell.angle_beta   90.00
_cell.angle_gamma   90.00
#
_symmetry.space_group_name_H-M   'P 1'
#
loop_
_entity.id
_entity.type
_entity.pdbx_description
1 polymer ?
#
loop_
_entity_poly.entity_id
_entity_poly.type
_entity_poly.pdbx_seq_one_letter_code
_entity_poly.pdbx_strand_id
1 'polypeptide(L)'
;MTDVTLEPLDDHIVVETLDESELPSGLIVPANEAAQCRTGIVAAVGPDVGTIEPGDKVLFPRDAGFEVRLARSSHRVRVLKREDLIARISD
;
A
#
# COMPACT_ATOMS: atom_id res chain seq x y z
N MET A 1 -21.93 7.90 14.69
CA MET A 1 -20.49 8.05 14.73
C MET A 1 -19.87 7.83 13.36
N THR A 2 -18.99 8.72 12.97
CA THR A 2 -18.44 8.71 11.64
C THR A 2 -17.07 8.05 11.61
N ASP A 3 -16.88 7.12 10.69
CA ASP A 3 -15.55 6.59 10.43
C ASP A 3 -14.75 7.61 9.64
N VAL A 4 -13.48 7.71 9.98
CA VAL A 4 -12.58 8.57 9.23
C VAL A 4 -12.10 7.82 8.01
N THR A 5 -12.26 8.44 6.85
CA THR A 5 -11.83 7.86 5.58
C THR A 5 -10.84 8.82 4.93
N LEU A 6 -9.73 8.29 4.47
CA LEU A 6 -8.77 9.07 3.72
C LEU A 6 -9.14 9.09 2.25
N GLU A 7 -9.20 10.27 1.68
CA GLU A 7 -9.44 10.42 0.25
C GLU A 7 -8.15 10.95 -0.38
N PRO A 8 -7.42 10.12 -1.10
CA PRO A 8 -6.18 10.57 -1.71
C PRO A 8 -6.43 11.57 -2.83
N LEU A 9 -5.54 12.52 -2.95
CA LEU A 9 -5.63 13.56 -3.97
C LEU A 9 -4.50 13.37 -4.98
N ASP A 10 -4.71 13.89 -6.17
CA ASP A 10 -3.71 13.87 -7.25
C ASP A 10 -3.24 12.44 -7.51
N ASP A 11 -1.95 12.16 -7.39
CA ASP A 11 -1.37 10.86 -7.64
C ASP A 11 -1.09 10.06 -6.37
N HIS A 12 -1.73 10.42 -5.28
CA HIS A 12 -1.54 9.72 -4.02
C HIS A 12 -2.36 8.43 -3.97
N ILE A 13 -1.86 7.49 -3.20
CA ILE A 13 -2.47 6.17 -3.05
C ILE A 13 -2.50 5.83 -1.57
N VAL A 14 -3.62 5.29 -1.10
CA VAL A 14 -3.74 4.78 0.26
C VAL A 14 -3.64 3.27 0.20
N VAL A 15 -2.69 2.71 0.96
CA VAL A 15 -2.39 1.28 0.94
C VAL A 15 -2.49 0.72 2.35
N GLU A 16 -3.13 -0.43 2.50
CA GLU A 16 -3.10 -1.21 3.73
C GLU A 16 -1.96 -2.21 3.62
N THR A 17 -1.00 -2.13 4.54
CA THR A 17 0.16 -3.02 4.49
C THR A 17 -0.24 -4.42 4.92
N LEU A 18 0.37 -5.41 4.27
CA LEU A 18 0.14 -6.81 4.58
C LEU A 18 1.27 -7.34 5.45
N ASP A 19 0.93 -8.28 6.32
CA ASP A 19 1.93 -9.04 7.05
C ASP A 19 2.61 -10.01 6.10
N GLU A 20 3.83 -10.44 6.46
CA GLU A 20 4.58 -11.37 5.63
C GLU A 20 3.81 -12.66 5.35
N SER A 21 3.03 -13.11 6.32
CA SER A 21 2.25 -14.33 6.16
C SER A 21 1.14 -14.20 5.12
N GLU A 22 0.85 -12.99 4.69
CA GLU A 22 -0.22 -12.74 3.72
C GLU A 22 0.31 -12.50 2.31
N LEU A 23 1.60 -12.75 2.08
CA LEU A 23 2.17 -12.59 0.76
C LEU A 23 1.56 -13.60 -0.21
N PRO A 24 1.38 -13.21 -1.49
CA PRO A 24 0.87 -14.13 -2.49
C PRO A 24 1.75 -15.37 -2.62
N SER A 25 1.10 -16.50 -2.85
CA SER A 25 1.79 -17.76 -3.07
C SER A 25 2.72 -17.64 -4.27
N GLY A 26 3.94 -18.09 -4.12
CA GLY A 26 4.91 -18.03 -5.20
C GLY A 26 5.78 -16.79 -5.21
N LEU A 27 5.45 -15.81 -4.37
CA LEU A 27 6.29 -14.62 -4.25
C LEU A 27 7.41 -14.90 -3.26
N ILE A 28 8.64 -14.86 -3.74
CA ILE A 28 9.82 -15.08 -2.90
C ILE A 28 10.65 -13.81 -2.92
N VAL A 29 10.91 -13.28 -1.73
CA VAL A 29 11.73 -12.08 -1.58
C VAL A 29 12.97 -12.46 -0.77
N PRO A 30 14.18 -12.23 -1.29
CA PRO A 30 15.39 -12.51 -0.53
C PRO A 30 15.38 -11.79 0.81
N ALA A 31 15.98 -12.42 1.83
CA ALA A 31 15.87 -11.89 3.19
C ALA A 31 16.34 -10.44 3.32
N ASN A 32 17.42 -10.07 2.64
CA ASN A 32 17.92 -8.71 2.70
C ASN A 32 17.04 -7.73 1.92
N GLU A 33 16.38 -8.21 0.89
CA GLU A 33 15.43 -7.38 0.13
C GLU A 33 14.11 -7.25 0.88
N ALA A 34 13.70 -8.29 1.59
CA ALA A 34 12.47 -8.25 2.37
C ALA A 34 12.51 -7.16 3.43
N ALA A 35 13.69 -6.83 3.92
CA ALA A 35 13.83 -5.75 4.89
C ALA A 35 13.63 -4.37 4.27
N GLN A 36 13.73 -4.27 2.95
CA GLN A 36 13.66 -2.99 2.26
C GLN A 36 12.34 -2.76 1.54
N CYS A 37 11.55 -3.80 1.34
CA CYS A 37 10.30 -3.71 0.61
C CYS A 37 9.13 -4.20 1.44
N ARG A 38 7.95 -3.69 1.13
CA ARG A 38 6.71 -4.14 1.75
C ARG A 38 5.66 -4.32 0.67
N THR A 39 4.66 -5.10 1.01
CA THR A 39 3.51 -5.27 0.14
C THR A 39 2.26 -4.74 0.83
N GLY A 40 1.27 -4.42 0.02
CA GLY A 40 0.02 -3.94 0.56
C GLY A 40 -1.08 -4.04 -0.47
N ILE A 41 -2.30 -3.81 0.00
CA ILE A 41 -3.47 -3.77 -0.85
C ILE A 41 -3.93 -2.33 -0.96
N VAL A 42 -4.12 -1.87 -2.20
CA VAL A 42 -4.58 -0.51 -2.45
C VAL A 42 -6.00 -0.36 -1.94
N ALA A 43 -6.21 0.61 -1.05
CA ALA A 43 -7.53 0.88 -0.49
C ALA A 43 -8.23 2.00 -1.26
N ALA A 44 -7.47 2.99 -1.72
CA ALA A 44 -8.04 4.11 -2.45
C ALA A 44 -6.96 4.75 -3.31
N VAL A 45 -7.38 5.40 -4.39
CA VAL A 45 -6.44 6.05 -5.33
C VAL A 45 -6.94 7.45 -5.64
N GLY A 46 -6.02 8.36 -5.88
CA GLY A 46 -6.33 9.68 -6.35
C GLY A 46 -6.66 9.68 -7.85
N PRO A 47 -7.19 10.78 -8.35
CA PRO A 47 -7.64 10.84 -9.74
C PRO A 47 -6.52 10.76 -10.79
N ASP A 48 -5.29 11.06 -10.40
CA ASP A 48 -4.18 11.09 -11.35
C ASP A 48 -3.30 9.84 -11.29
N VAL A 49 -3.74 8.80 -10.60
CA VAL A 49 -2.91 7.61 -10.40
C VAL A 49 -2.79 6.76 -11.66
N GLY A 50 -3.81 6.70 -12.48
CA GLY A 50 -3.74 5.96 -13.74
C GLY A 50 -4.15 4.52 -13.60
N THR A 51 -3.22 3.60 -13.80
CA THR A 51 -3.53 2.18 -13.94
C THR A 51 -3.73 1.42 -12.63
N ILE A 52 -3.42 2.01 -11.51
CA ILE A 52 -3.59 1.35 -10.21
C ILE A 52 -5.01 1.57 -9.73
N GLU A 53 -5.64 0.50 -9.23
CA GLU A 53 -7.01 0.53 -8.77
C GLU A 53 -7.13 -0.03 -7.37
N PRO A 54 -8.18 0.34 -6.62
CA PRO A 54 -8.43 -0.27 -5.32
C PRO A 54 -8.55 -1.80 -5.44
N GLY A 55 -7.95 -2.49 -4.50
CA GLY A 55 -7.91 -3.95 -4.52
C GLY A 55 -6.63 -4.51 -5.11
N ASP A 56 -5.86 -3.72 -5.81
CA ASP A 56 -4.58 -4.19 -6.36
C ASP A 56 -3.58 -4.45 -5.24
N LYS A 57 -2.78 -5.49 -5.43
CA LYS A 57 -1.66 -5.76 -4.54
C LYS A 57 -0.42 -5.12 -5.13
N VAL A 58 0.32 -4.40 -4.30
CA VAL A 58 1.45 -3.62 -4.78
C VAL A 58 2.67 -3.84 -3.90
N LEU A 59 3.83 -3.63 -4.49
CA LEU A 59 5.12 -3.69 -3.82
C LEU A 59 5.70 -2.29 -3.78
N PHE A 60 6.21 -1.90 -2.64
CA PHE A 60 6.77 -0.55 -2.47
C PHE A 60 7.94 -0.59 -1.49
N PRO A 61 8.85 0.41 -1.55
CA PRO A 61 9.94 0.49 -0.60
C PRO A 61 9.42 0.69 0.82
N ARG A 62 10.09 0.05 1.76
CA ARG A 62 9.68 0.11 3.16
C ARG A 62 9.56 1.53 3.69
N ASP A 63 10.43 2.41 3.24
CA ASP A 63 10.48 3.78 3.73
C ASP A 63 9.66 4.76 2.89
N ALA A 64 8.95 4.27 1.89
CA ALA A 64 8.18 5.14 1.02
C ALA A 64 6.93 5.64 1.72
N GLY A 65 6.61 6.90 1.45
CA GLY A 65 5.37 7.50 1.92
C GLY A 65 5.31 7.72 3.42
N PHE A 66 4.08 7.84 3.90
CA PHE A 66 3.82 8.14 5.30
C PHE A 66 2.86 7.13 5.88
N GLU A 67 3.16 6.69 7.09
CA GLU A 67 2.24 5.81 7.82
C GLU A 67 1.22 6.66 8.56
N VAL A 68 -0.05 6.34 8.40
CA VAL A 68 -1.14 7.05 9.05
C VAL A 68 -1.94 6.07 9.86
N ARG A 69 -2.26 6.44 11.10
CA ARG A 69 -3.11 5.63 11.96
C ARG A 69 -4.48 6.28 12.00
N LEU A 70 -5.50 5.50 11.68
CA LEU A 70 -6.88 5.98 11.78
C LEU A 70 -7.32 5.96 13.23
N ALA A 71 -7.99 7.02 13.66
CA ALA A 71 -8.14 7.34 15.07
C ALA A 71 -8.90 6.29 15.88
N ARG A 72 -9.80 5.55 15.29
CA ARG A 72 -10.63 4.63 16.05
C ARG A 72 -10.39 3.17 15.76
N SER A 73 -9.44 2.88 14.92
CA SER A 73 -9.12 1.51 14.63
C SER A 73 -7.64 1.31 14.83
N SER A 74 -7.25 0.06 14.96
CA SER A 74 -5.84 -0.29 14.99
C SER A 74 -5.25 -0.31 13.58
N HIS A 75 -6.06 0.00 12.59
CA HIS A 75 -5.59 0.01 11.21
C HIS A 75 -4.56 1.08 10.97
N ARG A 76 -3.48 0.67 10.39
CA ARG A 76 -2.46 1.57 9.89
C ARG A 76 -2.46 1.49 8.39
N VAL A 77 -2.50 2.64 7.76
CA VAL A 77 -2.42 2.71 6.32
C VAL A 77 -1.21 3.54 5.95
N ARG A 78 -0.74 3.35 4.73
CA ARG A 78 0.39 4.11 4.23
C ARG A 78 -0.07 4.92 3.04
N VAL A 79 0.29 6.19 3.02
CA VAL A 79 -0.03 7.08 1.91
C VAL A 79 1.22 7.21 1.06
N LEU A 80 1.10 6.83 -0.20
CA LEU A 80 2.21 6.81 -1.15
C LEU A 80 1.83 7.62 -2.37
N LYS A 81 2.83 7.92 -3.19
CA LYS A 81 2.59 8.44 -4.53
C LYS A 81 2.70 7.30 -5.53
N ARG A 82 2.10 7.48 -6.68
CA ARG A 82 2.19 6.48 -7.75
C ARG A 82 3.65 6.11 -8.05
N GLU A 83 4.53 7.11 -8.05
CA GLU A 83 5.94 6.89 -8.36
C GLU A 83 6.67 6.08 -7.29
N ASP A 84 6.09 5.96 -6.10
CA ASP A 84 6.69 5.17 -5.02
C ASP A 84 6.46 3.68 -5.19
N LEU A 85 5.51 3.29 -6.03
CA LEU A 85 5.21 1.89 -6.25
C LEU A 85 6.23 1.27 -7.19
N ILE A 86 6.76 0.12 -6.79
CA ILE A 86 7.74 -0.59 -7.60
C ILE A 86 7.03 -1.48 -8.62
N ALA A 87 6.00 -2.21 -8.17
CA ALA A 87 5.34 -3.18 -9.01
C ALA A 87 3.95 -3.48 -8.50
N ARG A 88 3.11 -3.97 -9.38
CA ARG A 88 1.83 -4.53 -9.02
C ARG A 88 1.97 -6.04 -9.05
N ILE A 89 1.48 -6.70 -8.01
CA ILE A 89 1.60 -8.14 -7.88
C ILE A 89 0.35 -8.78 -8.48
N SER A 90 0.55 -9.66 -9.43
CA SER A 90 -0.54 -10.42 -10.05
C SER A 90 -0.45 -11.86 -9.62
N ASP A 91 -1.56 -12.37 -9.14
CA ASP A 91 -1.64 -13.79 -8.75
C ASP A 91 -2.16 -14.62 -9.89
#